data_3326268a6ae9c236701dfd777ee98d85
#
_entry.id   3326268a6ae9c236701dfd777ee98d85
#
_cell.length_a   1.000
_cell.length_b   1.000
_cell.length_c   1.000
_cell.angle_alpha   90.00
_cell.angle_beta   90.00
_cell.angle_gamma   90.00
#
_symmetry.space_group_name_H-M   'P 1'
#
loop_
_entity.id
_entity.type
_entity.pdbx_description
1 polymer ?
#
loop_
_entity_poly.entity_id
_entity_poly.type
_entity_poly.pdbx_seq_one_letter_code
_entity_poly.pdbx_strand_id
1 'polypeptide(L)'
;MVTCRGPARARRARELAELEVLPDAAVAVADGRITDVGPWSTLRDRYRGADVTEISGVLFPGFIDCHTHAIFGALRLDDHQRRALGESYQTIAAGGGGILQSVRDVRARDAVELEALSRARLLTLRAHGSTTIEVKSGYGLELETELKQLRVVRRLAETERLGLVPTFLGAHEVPPEFRSRRAEYVRLVVEEMLPAVAQERLARCCDVFCEPGVFTVPEARAVLAAARRHGLALKLHADELEGSGGAELAAELGALSADHLAGISDAGIRALAASDTIAVLLPATMSFLGKLRQAPARRLLEAGAAIALATDFNPGTSPTIGLPVVMSLGVSQLGLRHAEALLAVTVNAAAALGMAGERGQIAPGFAADLVTCEVTDWREVAYWVGANLVTAVWTGGFACPRPSGPVSLGFHVEARQA
;
A
#
# COMPACT_ATOMS: atom_id res chain seq x y z
N MET A 1 24.25 6.36 2.80
CA MET A 1 23.18 6.15 1.82
C MET A 1 22.91 4.66 1.65
N VAL A 2 21.66 4.23 1.65
CA VAL A 2 21.25 2.86 1.31
C VAL A 2 20.56 2.91 -0.05
N THR A 3 21.13 2.25 -1.06
CA THR A 3 20.68 2.44 -2.45
C THR A 3 19.55 1.50 -2.85
N CYS A 4 19.43 0.34 -2.22
CA CYS A 4 18.58 -0.77 -2.66
C CYS A 4 18.80 -1.16 -4.13
N ARG A 5 19.96 -0.82 -4.73
CA ARG A 5 20.27 -1.04 -6.15
C ARG A 5 20.39 -2.54 -6.47
N GLY A 6 19.88 -2.92 -7.65
CA GLY A 6 19.93 -4.29 -8.16
C GLY A 6 18.98 -4.50 -9.34
N PRO A 7 18.56 -5.73 -9.61
CA PRO A 7 17.68 -6.01 -10.76
C PRO A 7 16.35 -5.28 -10.68
N ALA A 8 15.86 -4.81 -11.83
CA ALA A 8 14.60 -4.09 -11.98
C ALA A 8 13.38 -5.06 -11.95
N ARG A 9 13.32 -5.89 -10.94
CA ARG A 9 12.25 -6.87 -10.64
C ARG A 9 12.15 -7.11 -9.15
N ALA A 10 11.12 -7.83 -8.72
CA ALA A 10 11.05 -8.31 -7.35
C ALA A 10 12.26 -9.18 -7.00
N ARG A 11 12.77 -9.02 -5.78
CA ARG A 11 13.85 -9.82 -5.23
C ARG A 11 13.29 -10.98 -4.42
N ARG A 12 14.00 -12.10 -4.45
CA ARG A 12 13.58 -13.35 -3.82
C ARG A 12 14.72 -13.96 -3.00
N ALA A 13 14.38 -14.75 -2.01
CA ALA A 13 15.34 -15.54 -1.23
C ALA A 13 16.57 -14.71 -0.79
N ARG A 14 17.78 -15.09 -1.21
CA ARG A 14 19.03 -14.44 -0.78
C ARG A 14 19.17 -13.00 -1.27
N GLU A 15 18.59 -12.65 -2.43
CA GLU A 15 18.66 -11.29 -2.96
C GLU A 15 18.01 -10.25 -2.02
N LEU A 16 17.08 -10.67 -1.16
CA LEU A 16 16.46 -9.81 -0.14
C LEU A 16 17.38 -9.48 1.05
N ALA A 17 18.51 -10.15 1.18
CA ALA A 17 19.51 -9.87 2.22
C ALA A 17 20.64 -8.98 1.71
N GLU A 18 20.69 -8.67 0.41
CA GLU A 18 21.75 -7.93 -0.23
C GLU A 18 21.40 -6.45 -0.32
N LEU A 19 22.08 -5.62 0.48
CA LEU A 19 21.95 -4.16 0.47
C LEU A 19 23.30 -3.53 0.18
N GLU A 20 23.29 -2.56 -0.73
CA GLU A 20 24.42 -1.67 -0.93
C GLU A 20 24.30 -0.45 -0.01
N VAL A 21 25.32 -0.25 0.82
CA VAL A 21 25.43 0.93 1.71
C VAL A 21 26.68 1.71 1.27
N LEU A 22 26.49 2.94 0.85
CA LEU A 22 27.56 3.84 0.42
C LEU A 22 27.77 4.92 1.47
N PRO A 23 28.93 4.92 2.15
CA PRO A 23 29.31 6.04 3.03
C PRO A 23 29.72 7.27 2.17
N ASP A 24 29.56 8.46 2.70
CA ASP A 24 29.94 9.72 2.07
C ASP A 24 29.62 9.78 0.57
N ALA A 25 28.34 9.57 0.25
CA ALA A 25 27.86 9.43 -1.11
C ALA A 25 26.89 10.54 -1.49
N ALA A 26 26.78 10.78 -2.80
CA ALA A 26 25.85 11.73 -3.37
C ALA A 26 24.98 11.10 -4.47
N VAL A 27 23.88 11.77 -4.76
CA VAL A 27 22.95 11.46 -5.86
C VAL A 27 22.84 12.72 -6.71
N ALA A 28 23.09 12.61 -8.00
CA ALA A 28 22.78 13.67 -8.96
C ALA A 28 21.38 13.43 -9.55
N VAL A 29 20.61 14.52 -9.67
CA VAL A 29 19.23 14.48 -10.13
C VAL A 29 19.03 15.51 -11.24
N ALA A 30 18.38 15.10 -12.33
CA ALA A 30 17.89 16.00 -13.38
C ALA A 30 16.53 15.51 -13.89
N ASP A 31 15.64 16.45 -14.21
CA ASP A 31 14.32 16.17 -14.78
C ASP A 31 13.50 15.13 -13.99
N GLY A 32 13.60 15.18 -12.66
CA GLY A 32 12.88 14.27 -11.77
C GLY A 32 13.45 12.85 -11.67
N ARG A 33 14.61 12.60 -12.31
CA ARG A 33 15.26 11.30 -12.32
C ARG A 33 16.68 11.36 -11.77
N ILE A 34 17.12 10.25 -11.22
CA ILE A 34 18.51 10.05 -10.80
C ILE A 34 19.37 9.88 -12.04
N THR A 35 20.42 10.70 -12.17
CA THR A 35 21.36 10.64 -13.29
C THR A 35 22.66 9.95 -12.90
N ASP A 36 23.09 10.09 -11.64
CA ASP A 36 24.32 9.49 -11.16
C ASP A 36 24.26 9.21 -9.64
N VAL A 37 25.01 8.21 -9.18
CA VAL A 37 25.12 7.81 -7.77
C VAL A 37 26.55 7.38 -7.49
N GLY A 38 27.19 7.93 -6.46
CA GLY A 38 28.56 7.55 -6.13
C GLY A 38 29.15 8.36 -4.98
N PRO A 39 30.47 8.21 -4.74
CA PRO A 39 31.18 8.98 -3.72
C PRO A 39 31.03 10.49 -3.95
N TRP A 40 30.81 11.24 -2.85
CA TRP A 40 30.71 12.71 -2.92
C TRP A 40 31.91 13.34 -3.62
N SER A 41 33.14 12.89 -3.30
CA SER A 41 34.35 13.42 -3.91
C SER A 41 34.38 13.34 -5.43
N THR A 42 33.80 12.29 -6.00
CA THR A 42 33.71 12.06 -7.44
C THR A 42 32.60 12.90 -8.08
N LEU A 43 31.40 12.90 -7.49
CA LEU A 43 30.26 13.61 -8.06
C LEU A 43 30.42 15.13 -7.96
N ARG A 44 30.98 15.66 -6.85
CA ARG A 44 31.29 17.06 -6.69
C ARG A 44 32.15 17.62 -7.83
N ASP A 45 33.16 16.86 -8.25
CA ASP A 45 34.05 17.30 -9.32
C ASP A 45 33.41 17.19 -10.72
N ARG A 46 32.53 16.19 -10.90
CA ARG A 46 31.77 15.99 -12.17
C ARG A 46 30.67 17.03 -12.35
N TYR A 47 29.97 17.40 -11.30
CA TYR A 47 28.81 18.31 -11.32
C TYR A 47 29.13 19.66 -10.71
N ARG A 48 30.31 20.26 -11.04
CA ARG A 48 30.70 21.59 -10.56
C ARG A 48 29.67 22.64 -10.98
N GLY A 49 29.17 23.41 -10.00
CA GLY A 49 28.18 24.46 -10.23
C GLY A 49 26.72 23.99 -10.15
N ALA A 50 26.46 22.71 -9.86
CA ALA A 50 25.12 22.26 -9.51
C ALA A 50 24.71 22.74 -8.11
N ASP A 51 23.41 22.94 -7.92
CA ASP A 51 22.86 23.19 -6.58
C ASP A 51 23.05 21.94 -5.70
N VAL A 52 23.55 22.15 -4.50
CA VAL A 52 23.85 21.06 -3.54
C VAL A 52 22.97 21.20 -2.32
N THR A 53 22.29 20.13 -1.98
CA THR A 53 21.57 19.99 -0.71
C THR A 53 22.34 19.00 0.17
N GLU A 54 22.91 19.50 1.27
CA GLU A 54 23.54 18.64 2.28
C GLU A 54 22.46 18.03 3.17
N ILE A 55 22.61 16.74 3.48
CA ILE A 55 21.71 16.00 4.37
C ILE A 55 22.49 15.39 5.53
N SER A 56 21.86 15.30 6.70
CA SER A 56 22.33 14.52 7.85
C SER A 56 21.61 13.18 7.91
N GLY A 57 22.24 12.19 8.57
CA GLY A 57 21.64 10.86 8.74
C GLY A 57 21.79 9.96 7.51
N VAL A 58 20.80 9.15 7.23
CA VAL A 58 20.81 8.15 6.15
C VAL A 58 19.78 8.47 5.08
N LEU A 59 20.23 8.46 3.81
CA LEU A 59 19.38 8.59 2.64
C LEU A 59 18.93 7.20 2.17
N PHE A 60 17.62 7.06 1.91
CA PHE A 60 16.95 5.88 1.38
C PHE A 60 16.19 6.21 0.09
N PRO A 61 15.88 5.20 -0.76
CA PRO A 61 14.81 5.36 -1.74
C PRO A 61 13.51 5.71 -1.03
N GLY A 62 12.65 6.48 -1.66
CA GLY A 62 11.31 6.73 -1.15
C GLY A 62 10.58 5.41 -0.86
N PHE A 63 9.94 5.32 0.30
CA PHE A 63 9.17 4.14 0.66
C PHE A 63 7.91 4.05 -0.19
N ILE A 64 7.47 2.83 -0.47
CA ILE A 64 6.33 2.54 -1.33
C ILE A 64 5.29 1.75 -0.54
N ASP A 65 4.11 2.33 -0.40
CA ASP A 65 2.99 1.68 0.26
C ASP A 65 2.08 1.04 -0.79
N CYS A 66 2.25 -0.25 -0.98
CA CYS A 66 1.61 -0.97 -2.08
C CYS A 66 0.24 -1.56 -1.74
N HIS A 67 -0.33 -1.17 -0.58
CA HIS A 67 -1.69 -1.55 -0.20
C HIS A 67 -2.27 -0.55 0.80
N THR A 68 -3.19 0.30 0.36
CA THR A 68 -3.95 1.20 1.25
C THR A 68 -5.38 1.40 0.78
N HIS A 69 -6.26 1.75 1.75
CA HIS A 69 -7.61 2.24 1.52
C HIS A 69 -7.72 3.69 2.02
N ALA A 70 -6.76 4.53 1.65
CA ALA A 70 -6.61 5.89 2.19
C ALA A 70 -7.78 6.84 1.87
N ILE A 71 -8.66 6.47 0.92
CA ILE A 71 -9.83 7.24 0.53
C ILE A 71 -11.09 6.76 1.27
N PHE A 72 -11.34 7.35 2.43
CA PHE A 72 -12.52 7.07 3.26
C PHE A 72 -13.04 8.35 3.92
N GLY A 73 -14.25 8.30 4.47
CA GLY A 73 -14.84 9.39 5.23
C GLY A 73 -14.38 9.40 6.71
N ALA A 74 -15.21 8.90 7.62
CA ALA A 74 -14.94 8.89 9.06
C ALA A 74 -14.13 7.68 9.52
N LEU A 75 -13.50 7.79 10.70
CA LEU A 75 -12.93 6.67 11.44
C LEU A 75 -14.01 5.76 12.02
N ARG A 76 -13.68 4.51 12.23
CA ARG A 76 -14.54 3.52 12.91
C ARG A 76 -14.18 3.38 14.39
N LEU A 77 -14.24 4.51 15.14
CA LEU A 77 -13.86 4.54 16.57
C LEU A 77 -14.79 3.67 17.43
N ASP A 78 -16.09 3.68 17.13
CA ASP A 78 -17.06 2.85 17.84
C ASP A 78 -16.80 1.35 17.64
N ASP A 79 -16.46 0.93 16.42
CA ASP A 79 -16.06 -0.44 16.14
C ASP A 79 -14.81 -0.83 16.94
N HIS A 80 -13.84 0.09 17.05
CA HIS A 80 -12.63 -0.12 17.83
C HIS A 80 -12.95 -0.28 19.32
N GLN A 81 -13.81 0.58 19.87
CA GLN A 81 -14.27 0.50 21.25
C GLN A 81 -14.99 -0.84 21.53
N ARG A 82 -15.90 -1.25 20.66
CA ARG A 82 -16.64 -2.52 20.77
C ARG A 82 -15.68 -3.74 20.74
N ARG A 83 -14.67 -3.71 19.88
CA ARG A 83 -13.61 -4.76 19.88
C ARG A 83 -12.81 -4.78 21.19
N ALA A 84 -12.46 -3.62 21.72
CA ALA A 84 -11.77 -3.54 23.01
C ALA A 84 -12.61 -4.14 24.16
N LEU A 85 -13.93 -4.13 24.05
CA LEU A 85 -14.87 -4.77 24.97
C LEU A 85 -15.07 -6.28 24.68
N GLY A 86 -14.39 -6.84 23.69
CA GLY A 86 -14.41 -8.27 23.36
C GLY A 86 -15.43 -8.70 22.30
N GLU A 87 -16.14 -7.75 21.66
CA GLU A 87 -17.04 -8.10 20.56
C GLU A 87 -16.27 -8.61 19.33
N SER A 88 -16.79 -9.66 18.69
CA SER A 88 -16.19 -10.19 17.46
C SER A 88 -16.40 -9.25 16.28
N TYR A 89 -15.52 -9.34 15.26
CA TYR A 89 -15.69 -8.60 14.01
C TYR A 89 -17.06 -8.89 13.35
N GLN A 90 -17.49 -10.15 13.35
CA GLN A 90 -18.78 -10.57 12.79
C GLN A 90 -19.96 -9.94 13.54
N THR A 91 -19.90 -9.88 14.88
CA THR A 91 -20.93 -9.24 15.70
C THR A 91 -21.04 -7.75 15.41
N ILE A 92 -19.89 -7.07 15.28
CA ILE A 92 -19.82 -5.65 14.95
C ILE A 92 -20.40 -5.40 13.55
N ALA A 93 -20.02 -6.20 12.56
CA ALA A 93 -20.51 -6.08 11.20
C ALA A 93 -22.02 -6.34 11.09
N ALA A 94 -22.53 -7.35 11.79
CA ALA A 94 -23.98 -7.65 11.86
C ALA A 94 -24.78 -6.51 12.51
N GLY A 95 -24.18 -5.79 13.45
CA GLY A 95 -24.75 -4.60 14.11
C GLY A 95 -24.64 -3.31 13.28
N GLY A 96 -24.22 -3.38 12.02
CA GLY A 96 -24.13 -2.25 11.11
C GLY A 96 -22.81 -1.49 11.14
N GLY A 97 -21.79 -1.99 11.84
CA GLY A 97 -20.39 -1.55 11.79
C GLY A 97 -19.65 -2.14 10.57
N GLY A 98 -18.33 -2.21 10.67
CA GLY A 98 -17.47 -2.78 9.65
C GLY A 98 -17.39 -1.95 8.36
N ILE A 99 -17.08 -2.60 7.25
CA ILE A 99 -16.93 -1.98 5.91
C ILE A 99 -18.17 -1.16 5.53
N LEU A 100 -19.36 -1.67 5.83
CA LEU A 100 -20.63 -1.02 5.47
C LEU A 100 -20.86 0.32 6.19
N GLN A 101 -20.26 0.54 7.37
CA GLN A 101 -20.26 1.86 8.00
C GLN A 101 -19.47 2.86 7.14
N SER A 102 -18.26 2.48 6.70
CA SER A 102 -17.46 3.32 5.81
C SER A 102 -18.15 3.57 4.47
N VAL A 103 -18.87 2.58 3.94
CA VAL A 103 -19.66 2.72 2.70
C VAL A 103 -20.76 3.78 2.86
N ARG A 104 -21.56 3.71 3.92
CA ARG A 104 -22.59 4.73 4.18
C ARG A 104 -22.00 6.13 4.29
N ASP A 105 -20.89 6.26 4.98
CA ASP A 105 -20.22 7.53 5.18
C ASP A 105 -19.65 8.11 3.87
N VAL A 106 -18.98 7.30 3.05
CA VAL A 106 -18.42 7.73 1.76
C VAL A 106 -19.52 8.05 0.74
N ARG A 107 -20.63 7.29 0.73
CA ARG A 107 -21.78 7.59 -0.13
C ARG A 107 -22.40 8.95 0.20
N ALA A 108 -22.48 9.31 1.48
CA ALA A 108 -23.09 10.56 1.95
C ALA A 108 -22.22 11.81 1.71
N ARG A 109 -20.89 11.65 1.54
CA ARG A 109 -19.97 12.79 1.36
C ARG A 109 -19.87 13.20 -0.11
N ASP A 110 -19.73 14.49 -0.33
CA ASP A 110 -19.38 15.00 -1.65
C ASP A 110 -17.90 14.79 -2.00
N ALA A 111 -17.55 15.05 -3.26
CA ALA A 111 -16.19 14.83 -3.75
C ALA A 111 -15.17 15.82 -3.17
N VAL A 112 -15.59 17.04 -2.83
CA VAL A 112 -14.71 18.10 -2.29
C VAL A 112 -14.30 17.75 -0.87
N GLU A 113 -15.26 17.34 -0.06
CA GLU A 113 -15.02 16.91 1.32
C GLU A 113 -14.14 15.64 1.36
N LEU A 114 -14.46 14.65 0.52
CA LEU A 114 -13.68 13.41 0.44
C LEU A 114 -12.24 13.67 -0.02
N GLU A 115 -12.04 14.61 -0.96
CA GLU A 115 -10.73 15.04 -1.40
C GLU A 115 -9.92 15.69 -0.28
N ALA A 116 -10.51 16.63 0.45
CA ALA A 116 -9.85 17.32 1.56
C ALA A 116 -9.38 16.34 2.65
N LEU A 117 -10.26 15.40 3.06
CA LEU A 117 -9.93 14.34 4.03
C LEU A 117 -8.81 13.43 3.53
N SER A 118 -8.89 12.99 2.28
CA SER A 118 -7.90 12.08 1.68
C SER A 118 -6.54 12.77 1.49
N ARG A 119 -6.54 14.05 1.09
CA ARG A 119 -5.34 14.89 0.99
C ARG A 119 -4.56 14.92 2.30
N ALA A 120 -5.23 15.22 3.41
CA ALA A 120 -4.59 15.30 4.72
C ALA A 120 -3.92 13.96 5.11
N ARG A 121 -4.57 12.83 4.85
CA ARG A 121 -4.05 11.48 5.13
C ARG A 121 -2.85 11.13 4.25
N LEU A 122 -2.94 11.39 2.94
CA LEU A 122 -1.86 11.13 1.99
C LEU A 122 -0.62 11.98 2.31
N LEU A 123 -0.80 13.25 2.68
CA LEU A 123 0.31 14.11 3.13
C LEU A 123 0.94 13.60 4.42
N THR A 124 0.14 12.99 5.30
CA THR A 124 0.64 12.33 6.51
C THR A 124 1.47 11.09 6.18
N LEU A 125 0.97 10.20 5.31
CA LEU A 125 1.74 9.03 4.84
C LEU A 125 3.06 9.47 4.19
N ARG A 126 3.03 10.55 3.39
CA ARG A 126 4.25 11.15 2.82
C ARG A 126 5.22 11.64 3.91
N ALA A 127 4.74 12.31 4.94
CA ALA A 127 5.56 12.79 6.04
C ALA A 127 6.23 11.64 6.84
N HIS A 128 5.74 10.40 6.67
CA HIS A 128 6.35 9.17 7.19
C HIS A 128 7.18 8.42 6.13
N GLY A 129 7.49 9.07 5.00
CA GLY A 129 8.41 8.55 3.99
C GLY A 129 7.76 7.87 2.78
N SER A 130 6.44 7.72 2.72
CA SER A 130 5.77 7.10 1.57
C SER A 130 5.71 8.07 0.39
N THR A 131 6.49 7.82 -0.65
CA THR A 131 6.53 8.64 -1.89
C THR A 131 5.63 8.10 -2.99
N THR A 132 5.32 6.81 -2.94
CA THR A 132 4.39 6.13 -3.82
C THR A 132 3.38 5.36 -2.97
N ILE A 133 2.10 5.53 -3.26
CA ILE A 133 1.01 4.97 -2.45
C ILE A 133 -0.06 4.41 -3.37
N GLU A 134 -0.39 3.13 -3.22
CA GLU A 134 -1.60 2.59 -3.79
C GLU A 134 -2.81 3.11 -3.03
N VAL A 135 -3.83 3.54 -3.76
CA VAL A 135 -5.11 3.99 -3.17
C VAL A 135 -6.25 3.22 -3.81
N LYS A 136 -6.85 2.34 -3.03
CA LYS A 136 -8.00 1.53 -3.45
C LYS A 136 -9.31 2.32 -3.24
N SER A 137 -10.26 2.19 -4.17
CA SER A 137 -11.67 2.48 -3.94
C SER A 137 -12.30 1.41 -3.03
N GLY A 138 -13.58 1.09 -3.17
CA GLY A 138 -14.19 -0.04 -2.46
C GLY A 138 -15.03 0.33 -1.24
N TYR A 139 -15.23 1.62 -1.00
CA TYR A 139 -16.22 2.11 -0.05
C TYR A 139 -17.42 2.77 -0.73
N GLY A 140 -17.56 2.61 -2.05
CA GLY A 140 -18.76 3.01 -2.80
C GLY A 140 -19.76 1.87 -2.91
N LEU A 141 -19.31 0.75 -3.43
CA LEU A 141 -20.11 -0.45 -3.74
C LEU A 141 -21.32 -0.14 -4.64
N GLU A 142 -21.24 0.94 -5.40
CA GLU A 142 -22.16 1.37 -6.44
C GLU A 142 -21.38 2.20 -7.47
N LEU A 143 -21.87 2.27 -8.71
CA LEU A 143 -21.15 2.85 -9.84
C LEU A 143 -20.66 4.28 -9.54
N GLU A 144 -21.57 5.20 -9.23
CA GLU A 144 -21.23 6.62 -9.10
C GLU A 144 -20.26 6.90 -7.94
N THR A 145 -20.39 6.18 -6.82
CA THR A 145 -19.51 6.40 -5.67
C THR A 145 -18.12 5.78 -5.88
N GLU A 146 -18.01 4.64 -6.55
CA GLU A 146 -16.71 4.07 -6.93
C GLU A 146 -15.97 5.01 -7.90
N LEU A 147 -16.66 5.54 -8.92
CA LEU A 147 -16.09 6.54 -9.83
C LEU A 147 -15.72 7.83 -9.10
N LYS A 148 -16.57 8.30 -8.16
CA LYS A 148 -16.28 9.46 -7.30
C LYS A 148 -14.95 9.29 -6.56
N GLN A 149 -14.75 8.15 -5.90
CA GLN A 149 -13.50 7.86 -5.18
C GLN A 149 -12.29 7.91 -6.13
N LEU A 150 -12.34 7.20 -7.25
CA LEU A 150 -11.23 7.14 -8.20
C LEU A 150 -10.95 8.49 -8.87
N ARG A 151 -11.99 9.30 -9.17
CA ARG A 151 -11.83 10.66 -9.68
C ARG A 151 -11.14 11.59 -8.66
N VAL A 152 -11.44 11.42 -7.36
CA VAL A 152 -10.74 12.12 -6.28
C VAL A 152 -9.27 11.71 -6.23
N VAL A 153 -8.95 10.42 -6.31
CA VAL A 153 -7.56 9.94 -6.35
C VAL A 153 -6.80 10.54 -7.54
N ARG A 154 -7.43 10.59 -8.73
CA ARG A 154 -6.83 11.22 -9.93
C ARG A 154 -6.51 12.69 -9.71
N ARG A 155 -7.45 13.47 -9.15
CA ARG A 155 -7.21 14.90 -8.84
C ARG A 155 -6.07 15.08 -7.84
N LEU A 156 -6.01 14.24 -6.80
CA LEU A 156 -4.92 14.27 -5.83
C LEU A 156 -3.57 13.91 -6.45
N ALA A 157 -3.53 12.97 -7.41
CA ALA A 157 -2.32 12.66 -8.16
C ALA A 157 -1.81 13.82 -9.02
N GLU A 158 -2.72 14.65 -9.53
CA GLU A 158 -2.38 15.84 -10.32
C GLU A 158 -1.94 17.03 -9.46
N THR A 159 -2.48 17.18 -8.25
CA THR A 159 -2.24 18.34 -7.38
C THR A 159 -1.15 18.13 -6.35
N GLU A 160 -0.95 16.89 -5.90
CA GLU A 160 0.07 16.55 -4.91
C GLU A 160 1.30 15.93 -5.58
N ARG A 161 2.46 16.25 -5.06
CA ARG A 161 3.71 15.59 -5.49
C ARG A 161 3.82 14.22 -4.82
N LEU A 162 2.99 13.27 -5.27
CA LEU A 162 2.94 11.88 -4.78
C LEU A 162 2.70 10.93 -5.96
N GLY A 163 3.38 9.80 -5.94
CA GLY A 163 3.09 8.71 -6.87
C GLY A 163 1.84 7.96 -6.41
N LEU A 164 0.63 8.40 -6.81
CA LEU A 164 -0.60 7.68 -6.49
C LEU A 164 -0.90 6.61 -7.54
N VAL A 165 -1.19 5.41 -7.08
CA VAL A 165 -1.58 4.26 -7.91
C VAL A 165 -3.03 3.90 -7.60
N PRO A 166 -4.00 4.36 -8.40
CA PRO A 166 -5.40 4.06 -8.17
C PRO A 166 -5.72 2.61 -8.50
N THR A 167 -6.44 1.93 -7.59
CA THR A 167 -6.90 0.55 -7.72
C THR A 167 -8.42 0.51 -7.55
N PHE A 168 -9.12 -0.04 -8.53
CA PHE A 168 -10.57 -0.28 -8.44
C PHE A 168 -10.84 -1.50 -7.57
N LEU A 169 -11.69 -1.34 -6.55
CA LEU A 169 -12.08 -2.40 -5.60
C LEU A 169 -13.61 -2.44 -5.42
N GLY A 170 -14.39 -2.38 -6.48
CA GLY A 170 -15.85 -2.54 -6.39
C GLY A 170 -16.29 -3.88 -5.80
N ALA A 171 -15.43 -4.89 -5.86
CA ALA A 171 -15.65 -6.20 -5.22
C ALA A 171 -14.99 -6.29 -3.83
N HIS A 172 -15.22 -5.31 -2.95
CA HIS A 172 -14.73 -5.27 -1.57
C HIS A 172 -15.71 -5.91 -0.58
N GLU A 173 -17.00 -5.73 -0.80
CA GLU A 173 -18.10 -6.33 -0.01
C GLU A 173 -19.34 -6.37 -0.90
N VAL A 174 -20.29 -7.24 -0.58
CA VAL A 174 -21.63 -7.23 -1.22
C VAL A 174 -22.55 -6.29 -0.44
N PRO A 175 -22.98 -5.17 -1.03
CA PRO A 175 -23.77 -4.20 -0.30
C PRO A 175 -25.16 -4.78 0.08
N PRO A 176 -25.78 -4.25 1.15
CA PRO A 176 -27.02 -4.81 1.71
C PRO A 176 -28.14 -4.99 0.68
N GLU A 177 -28.25 -4.06 -0.26
CA GLU A 177 -29.26 -4.07 -1.34
C GLU A 177 -29.10 -5.23 -2.33
N PHE A 178 -27.94 -5.88 -2.36
CA PHE A 178 -27.65 -7.02 -3.22
C PHE A 178 -27.44 -8.36 -2.48
N ARG A 179 -27.57 -8.42 -1.16
CA ARG A 179 -27.31 -9.65 -0.39
C ARG A 179 -28.11 -10.85 -0.87
N SER A 180 -29.39 -10.66 -1.24
CA SER A 180 -30.24 -11.71 -1.80
C SER A 180 -30.08 -11.90 -3.32
N ARG A 181 -29.33 -11.03 -3.99
CA ARG A 181 -29.15 -11.00 -5.45
C ARG A 181 -27.66 -10.88 -5.82
N ARG A 182 -26.84 -11.62 -5.11
CA ARG A 182 -25.39 -11.59 -5.17
C ARG A 182 -24.83 -11.66 -6.59
N ALA A 183 -25.38 -12.56 -7.43
CA ALA A 183 -24.99 -12.70 -8.82
C ALA A 183 -25.26 -11.44 -9.66
N GLU A 184 -26.26 -10.63 -9.29
CA GLU A 184 -26.53 -9.36 -9.95
C GLU A 184 -25.49 -8.30 -9.58
N TYR A 185 -25.00 -8.33 -8.33
CA TYR A 185 -23.90 -7.45 -7.92
C TYR A 185 -22.60 -7.76 -8.68
N VAL A 186 -22.24 -9.03 -8.80
CA VAL A 186 -21.07 -9.43 -9.60
C VAL A 186 -21.22 -8.97 -11.06
N ARG A 187 -22.42 -9.09 -11.64
CA ARG A 187 -22.69 -8.57 -12.99
C ARG A 187 -22.54 -7.04 -13.06
N LEU A 188 -23.07 -6.30 -12.08
CA LEU A 188 -22.93 -4.84 -11.99
C LEU A 188 -21.44 -4.43 -11.99
N VAL A 189 -20.60 -5.11 -11.19
CA VAL A 189 -19.17 -4.88 -11.16
C VAL A 189 -18.52 -5.16 -12.52
N VAL A 190 -18.88 -6.28 -13.15
CA VAL A 190 -18.25 -6.75 -14.41
C VAL A 190 -18.75 -5.99 -15.64
N GLU A 191 -20.07 -5.70 -15.73
CA GLU A 191 -20.69 -5.21 -16.95
C GLU A 191 -20.90 -3.69 -16.96
N GLU A 192 -20.87 -3.04 -15.79
CA GLU A 192 -21.09 -1.59 -15.67
C GLU A 192 -19.90 -0.86 -15.03
N MET A 193 -19.47 -1.26 -13.83
CA MET A 193 -18.41 -0.53 -13.13
C MET A 193 -17.05 -0.63 -13.84
N LEU A 194 -16.60 -1.83 -14.17
CA LEU A 194 -15.30 -2.04 -14.85
C LEU A 194 -15.21 -1.33 -16.20
N PRO A 195 -16.22 -1.42 -17.10
CA PRO A 195 -16.23 -0.64 -18.34
C PRO A 195 -16.14 0.87 -18.11
N ALA A 196 -16.89 1.41 -17.13
CA ALA A 196 -16.87 2.85 -16.83
C ALA A 196 -15.49 3.31 -16.29
N VAL A 197 -14.91 2.53 -15.37
CA VAL A 197 -13.54 2.78 -14.85
C VAL A 197 -12.50 2.75 -15.97
N ALA A 198 -12.59 1.80 -16.88
CA ALA A 198 -11.69 1.67 -18.02
C ALA A 198 -11.87 2.78 -19.04
N GLN A 199 -13.12 3.16 -19.36
CA GLN A 199 -13.43 4.26 -20.29
C GLN A 199 -12.83 5.59 -19.83
N GLU A 200 -12.91 5.89 -18.53
CA GLU A 200 -12.32 7.10 -17.94
C GLU A 200 -10.84 6.95 -17.59
N ARG A 201 -10.26 5.75 -17.72
CA ARG A 201 -8.88 5.44 -17.31
C ARG A 201 -8.58 5.83 -15.86
N LEU A 202 -9.51 5.48 -14.94
CA LEU A 202 -9.46 5.90 -13.55
C LEU A 202 -8.59 5.02 -12.66
N ALA A 203 -8.32 3.80 -13.07
CA ALA A 203 -7.54 2.86 -12.28
C ALA A 203 -6.43 2.18 -13.11
N ARG A 204 -5.31 1.90 -12.46
CA ARG A 204 -4.23 1.06 -12.99
C ARG A 204 -4.46 -0.41 -12.70
N CYS A 205 -5.04 -0.73 -11.55
CA CYS A 205 -5.26 -2.08 -11.06
C CYS A 205 -6.75 -2.32 -10.73
N CYS A 206 -7.13 -3.59 -10.71
CA CYS A 206 -8.37 -4.07 -10.12
C CYS A 206 -8.05 -5.09 -9.04
N ASP A 207 -8.74 -4.99 -7.91
CA ASP A 207 -8.61 -5.87 -6.77
C ASP A 207 -9.97 -6.49 -6.40
N VAL A 208 -9.96 -7.63 -5.73
CA VAL A 208 -11.15 -8.33 -5.21
C VAL A 208 -10.86 -8.87 -3.83
N PHE A 209 -11.80 -8.73 -2.90
CA PHE A 209 -11.69 -9.36 -1.60
C PHE A 209 -12.20 -10.82 -1.65
N CYS A 210 -11.26 -11.74 -1.91
CA CYS A 210 -11.53 -13.18 -2.02
C CYS A 210 -11.37 -13.85 -0.65
N GLU A 211 -12.48 -13.94 0.09
CA GLU A 211 -12.50 -14.49 1.45
C GLU A 211 -13.83 -15.24 1.67
N PRO A 212 -13.86 -16.31 2.47
CA PRO A 212 -15.13 -16.96 2.84
C PRO A 212 -16.15 -15.97 3.41
N GLY A 213 -17.34 -15.95 2.81
CA GLY A 213 -18.40 -15.01 3.21
C GLY A 213 -18.38 -13.66 2.49
N VAL A 214 -17.28 -13.30 1.80
CA VAL A 214 -17.17 -12.08 0.98
C VAL A 214 -17.29 -12.41 -0.50
N PHE A 215 -16.22 -12.62 -1.26
CA PHE A 215 -16.28 -13.13 -2.63
C PHE A 215 -15.64 -14.51 -2.73
N THR A 216 -16.34 -15.43 -3.40
CA THR A 216 -15.83 -16.76 -3.68
C THR A 216 -14.77 -16.74 -4.79
N VAL A 217 -13.93 -17.78 -4.85
CA VAL A 217 -12.92 -17.93 -5.92
C VAL A 217 -13.53 -17.83 -7.33
N PRO A 218 -14.68 -18.45 -7.66
CA PRO A 218 -15.33 -18.27 -8.97
C PRO A 218 -15.77 -16.83 -9.25
N GLU A 219 -16.33 -16.12 -8.26
CA GLU A 219 -16.73 -14.72 -8.39
C GLU A 219 -15.52 -13.80 -8.59
N ALA A 220 -14.47 -13.98 -7.77
CA ALA A 220 -13.21 -13.24 -7.90
C ALA A 220 -12.59 -13.46 -9.29
N ARG A 221 -12.56 -14.68 -9.76
CA ARG A 221 -12.09 -15.03 -11.12
C ARG A 221 -12.89 -14.28 -12.20
N ALA A 222 -14.21 -14.23 -12.10
CA ALA A 222 -15.05 -13.55 -13.08
C ALA A 222 -14.73 -12.03 -13.14
N VAL A 223 -14.61 -11.38 -11.99
CA VAL A 223 -14.27 -9.95 -11.89
C VAL A 223 -12.87 -9.69 -12.44
N LEU A 224 -11.85 -10.45 -11.99
CA LEU A 224 -10.46 -10.25 -12.42
C LEU A 224 -10.25 -10.56 -13.90
N ALA A 225 -10.92 -11.60 -14.44
CA ALA A 225 -10.88 -11.88 -15.87
C ALA A 225 -11.51 -10.75 -16.70
N ALA A 226 -12.57 -10.11 -16.21
CA ALA A 226 -13.13 -8.92 -16.82
C ALA A 226 -12.19 -7.73 -16.76
N ALA A 227 -11.60 -7.45 -15.59
CA ALA A 227 -10.61 -6.40 -15.39
C ALA A 227 -9.43 -6.50 -16.36
N ARG A 228 -8.90 -7.70 -16.56
CA ARG A 228 -7.84 -7.97 -17.54
C ARG A 228 -8.25 -7.63 -18.97
N ARG A 229 -9.49 -7.95 -19.39
CA ARG A 229 -9.98 -7.59 -20.73
C ARG A 229 -10.04 -6.06 -20.94
N HIS A 230 -10.18 -5.30 -19.86
CA HIS A 230 -10.12 -3.83 -19.85
C HIS A 230 -8.71 -3.27 -19.64
N GLY A 231 -7.67 -4.11 -19.63
CA GLY A 231 -6.28 -3.68 -19.52
C GLY A 231 -5.83 -3.31 -18.11
N LEU A 232 -6.60 -3.64 -17.07
CA LEU A 232 -6.21 -3.42 -15.69
C LEU A 232 -5.29 -4.55 -15.20
N ALA A 233 -4.24 -4.20 -14.45
CA ALA A 233 -3.44 -5.16 -13.71
C ALA A 233 -4.26 -5.73 -12.54
N LEU A 234 -3.93 -6.95 -12.13
CA LEU A 234 -4.73 -7.69 -11.15
C LEU A 234 -4.04 -7.70 -9.79
N LYS A 235 -4.82 -7.53 -8.73
CA LYS A 235 -4.44 -7.73 -7.34
C LYS A 235 -5.54 -8.52 -6.63
N LEU A 236 -5.25 -9.06 -5.45
CA LEU A 236 -6.24 -9.86 -4.72
C LEU A 236 -5.99 -9.77 -3.21
N HIS A 237 -6.99 -9.33 -2.43
CA HIS A 237 -7.05 -9.66 -1.01
C HIS A 237 -7.32 -11.16 -0.92
N ALA A 238 -6.41 -11.89 -0.32
CA ALA A 238 -6.41 -13.35 -0.36
C ALA A 238 -6.08 -13.93 1.00
N ASP A 239 -6.87 -14.93 1.42
CA ASP A 239 -6.55 -15.75 2.59
C ASP A 239 -6.22 -14.89 3.84
N GLU A 240 -6.99 -13.80 4.07
CA GLU A 240 -6.75 -12.88 5.19
C GLU A 240 -7.01 -13.55 6.53
N LEU A 241 -8.17 -14.17 6.68
CA LEU A 241 -8.57 -14.82 7.92
C LEU A 241 -8.48 -16.35 7.81
N GLU A 242 -8.92 -16.90 6.69
CA GLU A 242 -8.98 -18.33 6.42
C GLU A 242 -8.42 -18.64 5.03
N GLY A 243 -7.94 -19.87 4.82
CA GLY A 243 -7.49 -20.31 3.50
C GLY A 243 -8.69 -20.47 2.57
N SER A 244 -8.78 -19.62 1.57
CA SER A 244 -9.88 -19.58 0.58
C SER A 244 -9.47 -20.11 -0.79
N GLY A 245 -8.16 -20.27 -1.06
CA GLY A 245 -7.60 -20.52 -2.39
C GLY A 245 -7.37 -19.24 -3.18
N GLY A 246 -7.42 -18.08 -2.52
CA GLY A 246 -7.17 -16.77 -3.13
C GLY A 246 -5.72 -16.63 -3.62
N ALA A 247 -4.75 -17.12 -2.86
CA ALA A 247 -3.34 -17.09 -3.25
C ALA A 247 -3.08 -17.93 -4.51
N GLU A 248 -3.68 -19.11 -4.61
CA GLU A 248 -3.61 -19.97 -5.79
C GLU A 248 -4.23 -19.29 -7.01
N LEU A 249 -5.39 -18.65 -6.82
CA LEU A 249 -6.07 -17.90 -7.89
C LEU A 249 -5.20 -16.71 -8.37
N ALA A 250 -4.62 -15.96 -7.46
CA ALA A 250 -3.74 -14.83 -7.79
C ALA A 250 -2.53 -15.29 -8.62
N ALA A 251 -1.87 -16.38 -8.21
CA ALA A 251 -0.76 -16.96 -8.94
C ALA A 251 -1.17 -17.47 -10.32
N GLU A 252 -2.28 -18.19 -10.43
CA GLU A 252 -2.81 -18.71 -11.69
C GLU A 252 -3.14 -17.58 -12.68
N LEU A 253 -3.76 -16.53 -12.19
CA LEU A 253 -4.09 -15.36 -13.00
C LEU A 253 -2.89 -14.44 -13.26
N GLY A 254 -1.70 -14.69 -12.72
CA GLY A 254 -0.55 -13.78 -12.85
C GLY A 254 -0.87 -12.38 -12.32
N ALA A 255 -1.52 -12.30 -11.17
CA ALA A 255 -1.77 -11.05 -10.49
C ALA A 255 -0.44 -10.41 -10.05
N LEU A 256 -0.37 -9.08 -9.97
CA LEU A 256 0.79 -8.39 -9.43
C LEU A 256 1.05 -8.80 -7.98
N SER A 257 -0.02 -8.94 -7.19
CA SER A 257 0.11 -9.35 -5.81
C SER A 257 -1.09 -10.16 -5.30
N ALA A 258 -0.83 -10.96 -4.26
CA ALA A 258 -1.79 -11.54 -3.34
C ALA A 258 -1.51 -10.95 -1.96
N ASP A 259 -2.49 -10.29 -1.39
CA ASP A 259 -2.31 -9.43 -0.22
C ASP A 259 -2.94 -10.09 1.02
N HIS A 260 -2.43 -9.83 2.25
CA HIS A 260 -2.74 -10.40 3.56
C HIS A 260 -2.09 -11.76 3.87
N LEU A 261 -2.64 -12.87 3.40
CA LEU A 261 -2.07 -14.22 3.43
C LEU A 261 -1.87 -14.85 4.84
N ALA A 262 -2.53 -14.34 5.89
CA ALA A 262 -2.41 -14.93 7.22
C ALA A 262 -3.06 -16.33 7.28
N GLY A 263 -4.04 -16.58 6.40
CA GLY A 263 -4.74 -17.86 6.23
C GLY A 263 -4.14 -18.80 5.18
N ILE A 264 -3.10 -18.38 4.46
CA ILE A 264 -2.58 -19.09 3.28
C ILE A 264 -2.29 -20.58 3.51
N SER A 265 -2.65 -21.40 2.53
CA SER A 265 -2.40 -22.83 2.49
C SER A 265 -0.97 -23.17 2.03
N ASP A 266 -0.53 -24.43 2.26
CA ASP A 266 0.73 -24.91 1.68
C ASP A 266 0.71 -24.93 0.15
N ALA A 267 -0.46 -25.14 -0.46
CA ALA A 267 -0.63 -25.06 -1.90
C ALA A 267 -0.48 -23.61 -2.39
N GLY A 268 -1.05 -22.64 -1.69
CA GLY A 268 -0.89 -21.21 -1.95
C GLY A 268 0.56 -20.76 -1.86
N ILE A 269 1.30 -21.18 -0.82
CA ILE A 269 2.74 -20.88 -0.71
C ILE A 269 3.51 -21.42 -1.92
N ARG A 270 3.26 -22.66 -2.36
CA ARG A 270 3.91 -23.24 -3.54
C ARG A 270 3.52 -22.50 -4.84
N ALA A 271 2.24 -22.12 -4.96
CA ALA A 271 1.76 -21.38 -6.13
C ALA A 271 2.43 -20.01 -6.26
N LEU A 272 2.50 -19.24 -5.16
CA LEU A 272 3.21 -17.95 -5.14
C LEU A 272 4.70 -18.10 -5.41
N ALA A 273 5.35 -19.12 -4.84
CA ALA A 273 6.77 -19.38 -5.07
C ALA A 273 7.08 -19.71 -6.54
N ALA A 274 6.15 -20.35 -7.25
CA ALA A 274 6.28 -20.73 -8.67
C ALA A 274 5.80 -19.65 -9.66
N SER A 275 5.31 -18.50 -9.17
CA SER A 275 4.77 -17.40 -9.99
C SER A 275 5.55 -16.10 -9.79
N ASP A 276 5.22 -15.07 -10.58
CA ASP A 276 5.73 -13.70 -10.37
C ASP A 276 4.83 -12.85 -9.46
N THR A 277 3.76 -13.42 -8.94
CA THR A 277 2.85 -12.77 -7.98
C THR A 277 3.57 -12.53 -6.65
N ILE A 278 3.48 -11.30 -6.13
CA ILE A 278 4.15 -10.90 -4.92
C ILE A 278 3.22 -11.11 -3.71
N ALA A 279 3.72 -11.75 -2.68
CA ALA A 279 3.04 -11.86 -1.40
C ALA A 279 3.15 -10.54 -0.63
N VAL A 280 2.09 -9.73 -0.57
CA VAL A 280 2.06 -8.49 0.21
C VAL A 280 1.55 -8.80 1.62
N LEU A 281 2.41 -8.65 2.62
CA LEU A 281 2.10 -8.98 4.00
C LEU A 281 1.74 -7.74 4.79
N LEU A 282 0.70 -7.84 5.61
CA LEU A 282 0.05 -6.71 6.29
C LEU A 282 0.05 -6.94 7.83
N PRO A 283 1.23 -6.95 8.48
CA PRO A 283 1.33 -7.32 9.90
C PRO A 283 0.60 -6.34 10.83
N ALA A 284 0.43 -5.08 10.42
CA ALA A 284 -0.25 -4.07 11.21
C ALA A 284 -1.74 -4.40 11.39
N THR A 285 -2.40 -4.91 10.35
CA THR A 285 -3.80 -5.33 10.37
C THR A 285 -4.05 -6.41 11.40
N MET A 286 -3.27 -7.50 11.35
CA MET A 286 -3.42 -8.60 12.29
C MET A 286 -3.12 -8.18 13.73
N SER A 287 -2.09 -7.32 13.93
CA SER A 287 -1.76 -6.77 15.24
C SER A 287 -2.87 -5.88 15.79
N PHE A 288 -3.44 -5.00 14.98
CA PHE A 288 -4.53 -4.10 15.38
C PHE A 288 -5.84 -4.87 15.66
N LEU A 289 -6.06 -5.97 14.96
CA LEU A 289 -7.18 -6.89 15.23
C LEU A 289 -6.95 -7.79 16.45
N GLY A 290 -5.79 -7.71 17.10
CA GLY A 290 -5.44 -8.57 18.24
C GLY A 290 -5.31 -10.04 17.86
N LYS A 291 -4.97 -10.36 16.60
CA LYS A 291 -4.79 -11.73 16.12
C LYS A 291 -3.37 -12.20 16.34
N LEU A 292 -3.22 -13.39 16.92
CA LEU A 292 -1.91 -14.03 17.11
C LEU A 292 -1.33 -14.60 15.81
N ARG A 293 -2.20 -15.01 14.87
CA ARG A 293 -1.78 -15.56 13.58
C ARG A 293 -1.35 -14.43 12.66
N GLN A 294 -0.14 -14.54 12.16
CA GLN A 294 0.44 -13.66 11.13
C GLN A 294 0.67 -14.45 9.84
N ALA A 295 0.87 -13.75 8.73
CA ALA A 295 1.29 -14.35 7.48
C ALA A 295 2.64 -15.07 7.65
N PRO A 296 2.83 -16.29 7.09
CA PRO A 296 4.02 -17.11 7.32
C PRO A 296 5.21 -16.66 6.46
N ALA A 297 5.73 -15.44 6.70
CA ALA A 297 6.75 -14.79 5.88
C ALA A 297 8.02 -15.66 5.68
N ARG A 298 8.52 -16.31 6.73
CA ARG A 298 9.69 -17.18 6.61
C ARG A 298 9.45 -18.35 5.66
N ARG A 299 8.29 -19.01 5.76
CA ARG A 299 7.91 -20.11 4.87
C ARG A 299 7.78 -19.66 3.42
N LEU A 300 7.19 -18.47 3.17
CA LEU A 300 7.10 -17.87 1.84
C LEU A 300 8.50 -17.62 1.26
N LEU A 301 9.39 -17.00 2.02
CA LEU A 301 10.77 -16.74 1.59
C LEU A 301 11.57 -18.01 1.33
N GLU A 302 11.47 -19.00 2.21
CA GLU A 302 12.15 -20.30 2.07
C GLU A 302 11.65 -21.08 0.85
N ALA A 303 10.36 -20.97 0.53
CA ALA A 303 9.79 -21.53 -0.68
C ALA A 303 10.21 -20.77 -1.97
N GLY A 304 10.79 -19.56 -1.84
CA GLY A 304 11.22 -18.74 -2.98
C GLY A 304 10.22 -17.70 -3.46
N ALA A 305 9.14 -17.44 -2.72
CA ALA A 305 8.21 -16.36 -3.04
C ALA A 305 8.84 -14.98 -2.83
N ALA A 306 8.48 -14.01 -3.67
CA ALA A 306 8.78 -12.61 -3.42
C ALA A 306 7.78 -12.06 -2.40
N ILE A 307 8.26 -11.32 -1.39
CA ILE A 307 7.40 -10.66 -0.40
C ILE A 307 7.53 -9.15 -0.47
N ALA A 308 6.44 -8.45 -0.16
CA ALA A 308 6.43 -7.02 0.13
C ALA A 308 5.69 -6.78 1.46
N LEU A 309 5.84 -5.57 2.01
CA LEU A 309 5.13 -5.09 3.19
C LEU A 309 4.35 -3.82 2.84
N ALA A 310 3.17 -3.66 3.42
CA ALA A 310 2.37 -2.45 3.29
C ALA A 310 1.59 -2.16 4.57
N THR A 311 1.02 -0.95 4.67
CA THR A 311 0.32 -0.50 5.88
C THR A 311 -1.08 -1.07 5.99
N ASP A 312 -1.75 -1.36 4.89
CA ASP A 312 -3.20 -1.55 4.83
C ASP A 312 -3.95 -0.37 5.46
N PHE A 313 -3.42 0.85 5.29
CA PHE A 313 -4.00 2.02 5.95
C PHE A 313 -5.47 2.17 5.62
N ASN A 314 -6.32 1.96 6.62
CA ASN A 314 -7.77 2.00 6.52
C ASN A 314 -8.43 2.41 7.85
N PRO A 315 -9.71 2.85 7.85
CA PRO A 315 -10.35 3.38 9.06
C PRO A 315 -10.71 2.33 10.12
N GLY A 316 -10.62 1.04 9.82
CA GLY A 316 -11.21 -0.01 10.65
C GLY A 316 -10.28 -1.04 11.21
N THR A 317 -9.40 -1.57 10.39
CA THR A 317 -8.55 -2.72 10.72
C THR A 317 -7.08 -2.39 10.76
N SER A 318 -6.65 -1.25 10.18
CA SER A 318 -5.26 -0.81 10.21
C SER A 318 -5.13 0.73 10.12
N PRO A 319 -5.32 1.49 11.19
CA PRO A 319 -5.07 2.93 11.20
C PRO A 319 -3.55 3.23 11.30
N THR A 320 -2.73 2.47 10.59
CA THR A 320 -1.27 2.52 10.65
C THR A 320 -0.73 3.50 9.63
N ILE A 321 -0.09 4.58 10.08
CA ILE A 321 0.25 5.74 9.25
C ILE A 321 1.59 5.57 8.52
N GLY A 322 2.50 4.73 8.98
CA GLY A 322 3.86 4.74 8.44
C GLY A 322 4.49 3.38 8.22
N LEU A 323 5.17 3.22 7.09
CA LEU A 323 5.94 2.02 6.76
C LEU A 323 7.07 1.69 7.75
N PRO A 324 7.73 2.65 8.45
CA PRO A 324 8.67 2.32 9.52
C PRO A 324 8.08 1.40 10.60
N VAL A 325 6.84 1.64 11.04
CA VAL A 325 6.14 0.75 12.00
C VAL A 325 5.91 -0.63 11.39
N VAL A 326 5.49 -0.68 10.12
CA VAL A 326 5.27 -1.96 9.41
C VAL A 326 6.57 -2.75 9.27
N MET A 327 7.70 -2.08 8.98
CA MET A 327 9.02 -2.72 8.99
C MET A 327 9.37 -3.28 10.38
N SER A 328 9.10 -2.53 11.45
CA SER A 328 9.32 -3.00 12.84
C SER A 328 8.51 -4.25 13.14
N LEU A 329 7.23 -4.28 12.74
CA LEU A 329 6.37 -5.46 12.86
C LEU A 329 6.87 -6.62 11.98
N GLY A 330 7.33 -6.32 10.77
CA GLY A 330 7.97 -7.30 9.87
C GLY A 330 9.16 -8.00 10.53
N VAL A 331 10.03 -7.23 11.20
CA VAL A 331 11.17 -7.78 11.91
C VAL A 331 10.74 -8.55 13.16
N SER A 332 9.89 -7.97 14.00
CA SER A 332 9.57 -8.52 15.33
C SER A 332 8.53 -9.66 15.29
N GLN A 333 7.57 -9.63 14.36
CA GLN A 333 6.46 -10.60 14.32
C GLN A 333 6.56 -11.58 13.15
N LEU A 334 7.08 -11.12 11.99
CA LEU A 334 7.21 -11.98 10.81
C LEU A 334 8.60 -12.62 10.70
N GLY A 335 9.54 -12.26 11.60
CA GLY A 335 10.91 -12.78 11.62
C GLY A 335 11.74 -12.34 10.42
N LEU A 336 11.45 -11.22 9.82
CA LEU A 336 12.25 -10.66 8.73
C LEU A 336 13.56 -10.07 9.23
N ARG A 337 14.61 -10.14 8.42
CA ARG A 337 15.82 -9.35 8.63
C ARG A 337 15.55 -7.89 8.28
N HIS A 338 16.29 -6.96 8.85
CA HIS A 338 16.14 -5.53 8.53
C HIS A 338 16.26 -5.23 7.03
N ALA A 339 17.20 -5.91 6.33
CA ALA A 339 17.35 -5.75 4.88
C ALA A 339 16.11 -6.26 4.12
N GLU A 340 15.57 -7.40 4.53
CA GLU A 340 14.36 -7.98 3.94
C GLU A 340 13.16 -7.03 4.13
N ALA A 341 13.00 -6.45 5.32
CA ALA A 341 11.95 -5.50 5.61
C ALA A 341 12.08 -4.20 4.80
N LEU A 342 13.29 -3.66 4.64
CA LEU A 342 13.54 -2.46 3.84
C LEU A 342 13.27 -2.70 2.34
N LEU A 343 13.76 -3.82 1.79
CA LEU A 343 13.50 -4.17 0.39
C LEU A 343 12.04 -4.49 0.14
N ALA A 344 11.31 -4.99 1.15
CA ALA A 344 9.88 -5.26 1.07
C ALA A 344 9.02 -3.98 0.98
N VAL A 345 9.49 -2.83 1.49
CA VAL A 345 8.80 -1.53 1.39
C VAL A 345 9.40 -0.61 0.30
N THR A 346 10.33 -1.11 -0.49
CA THR A 346 10.97 -0.36 -1.59
C THR A 346 10.89 -1.13 -2.90
N VAL A 347 11.86 -1.99 -3.19
CA VAL A 347 11.99 -2.72 -4.48
C VAL A 347 10.81 -3.65 -4.73
N ASN A 348 10.44 -4.47 -3.74
CA ASN A 348 9.36 -5.44 -3.91
C ASN A 348 7.98 -4.78 -3.89
N ALA A 349 7.80 -3.72 -3.07
CA ALA A 349 6.58 -2.93 -3.11
C ALA A 349 6.40 -2.22 -4.46
N ALA A 350 7.50 -1.70 -5.07
CA ALA A 350 7.46 -1.19 -6.44
C ALA A 350 7.02 -2.26 -7.44
N ALA A 351 7.54 -3.48 -7.32
CA ALA A 351 7.17 -4.60 -8.17
C ALA A 351 5.69 -5.00 -7.99
N ALA A 352 5.17 -5.00 -6.75
CA ALA A 352 3.75 -5.23 -6.45
C ALA A 352 2.79 -4.20 -7.07
N LEU A 353 3.33 -3.07 -7.54
CA LEU A 353 2.61 -2.04 -8.28
C LEU A 353 2.95 -2.03 -9.79
N GLY A 354 3.77 -2.99 -10.27
CA GLY A 354 4.25 -3.03 -11.64
C GLY A 354 5.19 -1.87 -12.00
N MET A 355 5.98 -1.38 -11.02
CA MET A 355 6.86 -0.20 -11.15
C MET A 355 8.33 -0.52 -10.83
N ALA A 356 8.73 -1.78 -10.85
CA ALA A 356 10.07 -2.25 -10.45
C ALA A 356 11.23 -1.62 -11.25
N GLY A 357 11.01 -1.18 -12.49
CA GLY A 357 12.01 -0.49 -13.32
C GLY A 357 12.02 1.03 -13.16
N GLU A 358 11.18 1.59 -12.29
CA GLU A 358 10.96 3.03 -12.21
C GLU A 358 11.24 3.60 -10.82
N ARG A 359 10.94 2.83 -9.76
CA ARG A 359 10.94 3.28 -8.34
C ARG A 359 11.53 2.24 -7.40
N GLY A 360 11.79 2.65 -6.15
CA GLY A 360 12.24 1.78 -5.07
C GLY A 360 13.75 1.55 -5.01
N GLN A 361 14.53 2.23 -5.85
CA GLN A 361 16.00 2.16 -5.86
C GLN A 361 16.61 3.55 -6.04
N ILE A 362 17.80 3.77 -5.45
CA ILE A 362 18.65 4.90 -5.79
C ILE A 362 19.63 4.42 -6.87
N ALA A 363 19.24 4.55 -8.12
CA ALA A 363 20.01 4.12 -9.28
C ALA A 363 19.74 5.03 -10.49
N PRO A 364 20.71 5.22 -11.40
CA PRO A 364 20.49 6.03 -12.60
C PRO A 364 19.28 5.55 -13.41
N GLY A 365 18.47 6.49 -13.88
CA GLY A 365 17.22 6.26 -14.61
C GLY A 365 15.98 6.11 -13.75
N PHE A 366 16.08 5.83 -12.46
CA PHE A 366 14.96 5.74 -11.53
C PHE A 366 14.43 7.13 -11.15
N ALA A 367 13.17 7.20 -10.71
CA ALA A 367 12.59 8.41 -10.16
C ALA A 367 13.40 8.89 -8.95
N ALA A 368 13.64 10.19 -8.85
CA ALA A 368 14.34 10.80 -7.73
C ALA A 368 13.40 10.96 -6.52
N ASP A 369 12.80 9.85 -6.10
CA ASP A 369 11.99 9.75 -4.89
C ASP A 369 12.87 9.27 -3.74
N LEU A 370 13.09 10.15 -2.76
CA LEU A 370 14.13 9.98 -1.74
C LEU A 370 13.56 10.30 -0.36
N VAL A 371 14.10 9.66 0.67
CA VAL A 371 13.76 9.88 2.07
C VAL A 371 15.03 9.97 2.91
N THR A 372 15.14 10.96 3.77
CA THR A 372 16.18 10.99 4.81
C THR A 372 15.58 10.67 6.16
N CYS A 373 16.35 9.91 6.94
CA CYS A 373 16.06 9.65 8.34
C CYS A 373 17.24 10.09 9.19
N GLU A 374 16.96 10.72 10.34
CA GLU A 374 18.00 11.13 11.31
C GLU A 374 18.39 9.94 12.17
N VAL A 375 19.23 9.09 11.57
CA VAL A 375 19.75 7.87 12.17
C VAL A 375 21.22 7.71 11.86
N THR A 376 21.95 7.01 12.71
CA THR A 376 23.38 6.68 12.50
C THR A 376 23.57 5.32 11.83
N ASP A 377 22.62 4.42 12.05
CA ASP A 377 22.56 3.11 11.42
C ASP A 377 21.21 2.97 10.71
N TRP A 378 21.21 2.57 9.43
CA TRP A 378 19.99 2.41 8.63
C TRP A 378 18.97 1.45 9.24
N ARG A 379 19.41 0.50 10.09
CA ARG A 379 18.53 -0.47 10.77
C ARG A 379 17.63 0.17 11.82
N GLU A 380 18.00 1.36 12.31
CA GLU A 380 17.21 2.10 13.29
C GLU A 380 15.81 2.44 12.79
N VAL A 381 15.61 2.58 11.46
CA VAL A 381 14.30 2.87 10.88
C VAL A 381 13.27 1.77 11.20
N ALA A 382 13.70 0.51 11.28
CA ALA A 382 12.84 -0.61 11.66
C ALA A 382 12.95 -0.99 13.15
N TYR A 383 13.78 -0.30 13.92
CA TYR A 383 14.00 -0.58 15.35
C TYR A 383 13.08 0.23 16.26
N TRP A 384 12.94 1.54 15.98
CA TRP A 384 12.16 2.46 16.81
C TRP A 384 10.67 2.37 16.49
N VAL A 385 9.91 1.61 17.29
CA VAL A 385 8.46 1.45 17.10
C VAL A 385 7.73 2.74 17.43
N GLY A 386 6.96 3.26 16.47
CA GLY A 386 6.12 4.45 16.68
C GLY A 386 6.84 5.80 16.55
N ALA A 387 8.17 5.84 16.42
CA ALA A 387 8.89 7.06 16.15
C ALA A 387 8.88 7.39 14.64
N ASN A 388 8.62 8.65 14.30
CA ASN A 388 8.85 9.13 12.94
C ASN A 388 10.25 9.75 12.83
N LEU A 389 11.17 8.99 12.28
CA LEU A 389 12.58 9.38 12.09
C LEU A 389 12.84 10.10 10.77
N VAL A 390 11.83 10.24 9.92
CA VAL A 390 11.93 10.91 8.61
C VAL A 390 12.15 12.39 8.81
N THR A 391 13.25 12.92 8.24
CA THR A 391 13.60 14.34 8.32
C THR A 391 13.26 15.11 7.06
N ALA A 392 13.35 14.49 5.89
CA ALA A 392 12.91 15.10 4.65
C ALA A 392 12.46 14.03 3.63
N VAL A 393 11.60 14.45 2.71
CA VAL A 393 11.08 13.64 1.62
C VAL A 393 11.22 14.42 0.33
N TRP A 394 11.68 13.78 -0.73
CA TRP A 394 11.71 14.32 -2.08
C TRP A 394 10.92 13.41 -3.01
N THR A 395 10.16 14.01 -3.92
CA THR A 395 9.48 13.32 -5.01
C THR A 395 9.86 13.94 -6.34
N GLY A 396 10.36 13.13 -7.27
CA GLY A 396 10.93 13.62 -8.53
C GLY A 396 12.04 14.68 -8.32
N GLY A 397 12.85 14.53 -7.27
CA GLY A 397 13.92 15.46 -6.93
C GLY A 397 13.50 16.77 -6.24
N PHE A 398 12.20 17.00 -6.04
CA PHE A 398 11.71 18.19 -5.36
C PHE A 398 11.46 17.90 -3.88
N ALA A 399 11.97 18.75 -3.02
CA ALA A 399 11.69 18.67 -1.59
C ALA A 399 10.20 18.86 -1.31
N CYS A 400 9.62 17.96 -0.55
CA CYS A 400 8.24 18.02 -0.14
C CYS A 400 8.11 18.78 1.19
N PRO A 401 7.25 19.80 1.29
CA PRO A 401 7.05 20.50 2.55
C PRO A 401 6.49 19.53 3.59
N ARG A 402 6.98 19.64 4.82
CA ARG A 402 6.35 18.98 5.96
C ARG A 402 5.02 19.68 6.25
N PRO A 403 3.98 18.92 6.65
CA PRO A 403 2.77 19.54 7.16
C PRO A 403 3.11 20.48 8.33
N SER A 404 2.74 21.76 8.25
CA SER A 404 2.91 22.73 9.34
C SER A 404 1.83 22.48 10.39
N GLY A 405 2.21 21.97 11.56
CA GLY A 405 1.31 21.72 12.68
C GLY A 405 1.14 20.24 13.06
N PRO A 406 0.37 19.93 14.09
CA PRO A 406 0.05 18.55 14.42
C PRO A 406 -0.61 17.90 13.20
N VAL A 407 -0.21 16.68 12.91
CA VAL A 407 -0.71 15.91 11.78
C VAL A 407 -2.23 15.82 11.87
N SER A 408 -2.92 16.65 11.10
CA SER A 408 -4.37 16.60 11.01
C SER A 408 -4.72 15.43 10.09
N LEU A 409 -5.22 14.35 10.66
CA LEU A 409 -5.76 13.22 9.90
C LEU A 409 -7.11 13.56 9.24
N GLY A 410 -7.41 14.85 9.07
CA GLY A 410 -8.60 15.33 8.37
C GLY A 410 -9.88 15.31 9.22
N PHE A 411 -9.76 15.61 10.53
CA PHE A 411 -10.94 15.74 11.39
C PHE A 411 -11.27 17.20 11.64
N HIS A 412 -12.38 17.68 11.08
CA HIS A 412 -13.11 18.79 11.67
C HIS A 412 -13.86 18.23 12.89
N VAL A 413 -13.38 18.55 14.06
CA VAL A 413 -14.17 18.41 15.28
C VAL A 413 -15.17 19.58 15.25
N GLU A 414 -16.39 19.35 14.75
CA GLU A 414 -17.51 20.14 15.20
C GLU A 414 -17.64 19.85 16.70
N ALA A 415 -17.29 20.83 17.53
CA ALA A 415 -17.59 20.78 18.94
C ALA A 415 -19.13 20.73 19.08
N ARG A 416 -19.68 19.52 19.17
CA ARG A 416 -21.03 19.37 19.71
C ARG A 416 -20.95 19.84 21.16
N GLN A 417 -21.48 21.01 21.39
CA GLN A 417 -21.76 21.48 22.76
C GLN A 417 -22.60 20.41 23.44
N ALA A 418 -22.09 19.89 24.56
CA ALA A 418 -22.76 18.94 25.43
C ALA A 418 -23.99 19.58 26.10
#